data_cd9ad6fe169a06ff1c7e675f25fcc7d9
#
_entry.id   cd9ad6fe169a06ff1c7e675f25fcc7d9
#
_cell.length_a   1.000
_cell.length_b   1.000
_cell.length_c   1.000
_cell.angle_alpha   90.00
_cell.angle_beta   90.00
_cell.angle_gamma   90.00
#
_symmetry.space_group_name_H-M   'P 1'
#
loop_
_entity.id
_entity.type
_entity.pdbx_description
1 polymer ?
#
loop_
_entity_poly.entity_id
_entity_poly.type
_entity_poly.pdbx_seq_one_letter_code
_entity_poly.pdbx_strand_id
1 'polypeptide(L)'
;MGRRKRWVVQLSDDERQQLTDMTRKGVHSARVVARARLLLLSDRGLLDRDVAERQGVSSATVASIRKKYTEGGLQAALHEKARPKQPPKLNAQRTAILIAEVCSSPDGREKWTMQLLADRLVTLGVVDSISDETVRRTLKKTHSNRGRFKVGVSPR
;
A
#
# COMPACT_ATOMS: atom_id res chain seq x y z
N MET A 1 -33.85 27.02 -1.11
CA MET A 1 -33.90 25.75 -0.35
C MET A 1 -32.51 25.10 -0.35
N GLY A 2 -31.86 25.04 0.82
CA GLY A 2 -30.53 24.43 0.95
C GLY A 2 -30.59 22.91 0.75
N ARG A 3 -29.75 22.38 -0.12
CA ARG A 3 -29.64 20.93 -0.37
C ARG A 3 -29.29 20.23 0.94
N ARG A 4 -30.14 19.34 1.45
CA ARG A 4 -29.88 18.54 2.66
C ARG A 4 -28.53 17.82 2.52
N LYS A 5 -27.67 17.96 3.56
CA LYS A 5 -26.40 17.24 3.60
C LYS A 5 -26.67 15.74 3.54
N ARG A 6 -26.11 15.07 2.56
CA ARG A 6 -26.33 13.62 2.35
C ARG A 6 -25.63 12.77 3.42
N TRP A 7 -24.48 13.24 3.92
CA TRP A 7 -23.69 12.57 4.96
C TRP A 7 -23.46 13.56 6.11
N VAL A 8 -24.05 13.26 7.26
CA VAL A 8 -23.91 14.06 8.48
C VAL A 8 -22.88 13.41 9.37
N VAL A 9 -21.88 14.16 9.81
CA VAL A 9 -20.90 13.73 10.79
C VAL A 9 -21.44 14.13 12.17
N GLN A 10 -21.53 13.17 13.08
CA GLN A 10 -21.85 13.35 14.48
C GLN A 10 -20.80 12.56 15.28
N LEU A 11 -19.83 13.26 15.84
CA LEU A 11 -18.77 12.67 16.64
C LEU A 11 -19.27 12.45 18.07
N SER A 12 -18.93 11.31 18.65
CA SER A 12 -19.05 11.11 20.09
C SER A 12 -18.03 11.98 20.83
N ASP A 13 -18.21 12.16 22.15
CA ASP A 13 -17.27 12.95 22.94
C ASP A 13 -15.87 12.32 22.95
N ASP A 14 -15.79 10.98 23.00
CA ASP A 14 -14.53 10.24 22.90
C ASP A 14 -13.85 10.44 21.54
N GLU A 15 -14.60 10.32 20.45
CA GLU A 15 -14.08 10.58 19.10
C GLU A 15 -13.59 12.01 18.93
N ARG A 16 -14.34 12.97 19.46
CA ARG A 16 -13.98 14.39 19.43
C ARG A 16 -12.69 14.66 20.21
N GLN A 17 -12.56 14.06 21.40
CA GLN A 17 -11.35 14.14 22.20
C GLN A 17 -10.16 13.51 21.47
N GLN A 18 -10.33 12.30 20.98
CA GLN A 18 -9.30 11.58 20.19
C GLN A 18 -8.81 12.40 19.00
N LEU A 19 -9.73 12.95 18.20
CA LEU A 19 -9.37 13.76 17.04
C LEU A 19 -8.66 15.05 17.45
N THR A 20 -9.09 15.68 18.55
CA THR A 20 -8.45 16.88 19.08
C THR A 20 -7.02 16.61 19.51
N ASP A 21 -6.80 15.51 20.22
CA ASP A 21 -5.46 15.09 20.66
C ASP A 21 -4.56 14.76 19.47
N MET A 22 -5.06 14.05 18.45
CA MET A 22 -4.32 13.78 17.21
C MET A 22 -3.90 15.05 16.46
N THR A 23 -4.65 16.15 16.58
CA THR A 23 -4.30 17.43 15.94
C THR A 23 -3.29 18.24 16.74
N ARG A 24 -3.10 17.94 18.03
CA ARG A 24 -2.24 18.69 18.96
C ARG A 24 -0.98 17.93 19.35
N LYS A 25 -1.05 16.62 19.47
CA LYS A 25 0.00 15.77 20.03
C LYS A 25 0.25 14.54 19.15
N GLY A 26 1.45 14.00 19.24
CA GLY A 26 1.81 12.74 18.61
C GLY A 26 2.38 12.89 17.20
N VAL A 27 2.94 11.78 16.69
CA VAL A 27 3.50 11.69 15.33
C VAL A 27 2.45 11.04 14.44
N HIS A 28 1.72 11.86 13.70
CA HIS A 28 0.71 11.41 12.75
C HIS A 28 1.07 11.90 11.34
N SER A 29 0.66 11.16 10.31
CA SER A 29 0.85 11.64 8.95
C SER A 29 0.02 12.92 8.72
N ALA A 30 0.54 13.86 7.94
CA ALA A 30 -0.14 15.12 7.61
C ALA A 30 -1.57 14.87 7.07
N ARG A 31 -1.75 13.79 6.31
CA ARG A 31 -3.05 13.39 5.76
C ARG A 31 -4.05 13.00 6.86
N VAL A 32 -3.62 12.27 7.87
CA VAL A 32 -4.48 11.89 9.02
C VAL A 32 -4.88 13.12 9.82
N VAL A 33 -3.94 14.02 10.11
CA VAL A 33 -4.20 15.28 10.82
C VAL A 33 -5.18 16.16 10.04
N ALA A 34 -4.99 16.30 8.73
CA ALA A 34 -5.92 17.07 7.88
C ALA A 34 -7.34 16.48 7.91
N ARG A 35 -7.48 15.16 7.83
CA ARG A 35 -8.79 14.48 7.93
C ARG A 35 -9.42 14.62 9.30
N ALA A 36 -8.64 14.57 10.38
CA ALA A 36 -9.11 14.81 11.74
C ALA A 36 -9.70 16.23 11.89
N ARG A 37 -9.00 17.26 11.42
CA ARG A 37 -9.48 18.64 11.41
C ARG A 37 -10.77 18.81 10.60
N LEU A 38 -10.82 18.14 9.43
CA LEU A 38 -11.99 18.16 8.57
C LEU A 38 -13.22 17.56 9.25
N LEU A 39 -13.07 16.44 9.95
CA LEU A 39 -14.16 15.81 10.72
C LEU A 39 -14.62 16.70 11.87
N LEU A 40 -13.71 17.30 12.65
CA LEU A 40 -14.02 18.23 13.72
C LEU A 40 -14.82 19.46 13.22
N LEU A 41 -14.44 20.03 12.06
CA LEU A 41 -15.17 21.14 11.45
C LEU A 41 -16.54 20.67 10.93
N SER A 42 -16.62 19.46 10.41
CA SER A 42 -17.87 18.89 9.90
C SER A 42 -18.89 18.63 11.01
N ASP A 43 -18.43 18.18 12.18
CA ASP A 43 -19.23 17.95 13.38
C ASP A 43 -19.85 19.24 13.91
N ARG A 44 -19.14 20.37 13.78
CA ARG A 44 -19.66 21.72 14.11
C ARG A 44 -20.77 22.21 13.18
N GLY A 45 -21.19 21.41 12.21
CA GLY A 45 -22.28 21.75 11.32
C GLY A 45 -21.90 22.60 10.11
N LEU A 46 -20.61 22.95 9.89
CA LEU A 46 -20.17 23.76 8.76
C LEU A 46 -20.54 23.12 7.42
N LEU A 47 -20.78 23.95 6.40
CA LEU A 47 -21.02 23.50 5.04
C LEU A 47 -19.73 22.93 4.42
N ASP A 48 -19.88 22.03 3.45
CA ASP A 48 -18.74 21.42 2.78
C ASP A 48 -17.81 22.43 2.11
N ARG A 49 -18.39 23.53 1.59
CA ARG A 49 -17.65 24.65 1.00
C ARG A 49 -16.77 25.34 2.04
N ASP A 50 -17.35 25.66 3.21
CA ASP A 50 -16.65 26.41 4.26
C ASP A 50 -15.54 25.54 4.90
N VAL A 51 -15.78 24.24 5.04
CA VAL A 51 -14.77 23.28 5.49
C VAL A 51 -13.64 23.16 4.46
N ALA A 52 -14.01 23.07 3.18
CA ALA A 52 -13.06 22.94 2.07
C ALA A 52 -12.14 24.17 1.99
N GLU A 53 -12.70 25.36 2.07
CA GLU A 53 -11.97 26.64 2.08
C GLU A 53 -10.98 26.71 3.25
N ARG A 54 -11.45 26.41 4.48
CA ARG A 54 -10.60 26.45 5.69
C ARG A 54 -9.47 25.44 5.71
N GLN A 55 -9.64 24.33 5.02
CA GLN A 55 -8.65 23.25 4.96
C GLN A 55 -7.83 23.23 3.66
N GLY A 56 -8.09 24.12 2.72
CA GLY A 56 -7.40 24.18 1.43
C GLY A 56 -7.63 22.93 0.57
N VAL A 57 -8.82 22.33 0.64
CA VAL A 57 -9.19 21.11 -0.11
C VAL A 57 -10.45 21.35 -0.95
N SER A 58 -10.77 20.42 -1.86
CA SER A 58 -12.02 20.50 -2.62
C SER A 58 -13.22 20.04 -1.79
N SER A 59 -14.42 20.60 -2.07
CA SER A 59 -15.67 20.17 -1.46
C SER A 59 -15.97 18.67 -1.71
N ALA A 60 -15.52 18.12 -2.84
CA ALA A 60 -15.62 16.70 -3.14
C ALA A 60 -14.80 15.85 -2.16
N THR A 61 -13.62 16.34 -1.74
CA THR A 61 -12.80 15.69 -0.71
C THR A 61 -13.53 15.67 0.63
N VAL A 62 -14.14 16.78 1.02
CA VAL A 62 -14.94 16.87 2.27
C VAL A 62 -16.09 15.87 2.23
N ALA A 63 -16.87 15.85 1.17
CA ALA A 63 -17.99 14.92 0.98
C ALA A 63 -17.53 13.46 1.03
N SER A 64 -16.39 13.13 0.39
CA SER A 64 -15.81 11.77 0.41
C SER A 64 -15.42 11.33 1.82
N ILE A 65 -14.83 12.22 2.63
CA ILE A 65 -14.43 11.88 4.01
C ILE A 65 -15.65 11.73 4.91
N ARG A 66 -16.66 12.60 4.77
CA ARG A 66 -17.95 12.45 5.48
C ARG A 66 -18.62 11.13 5.13
N LYS A 67 -18.64 10.75 3.84
CA LYS A 67 -19.16 9.48 3.40
C LYS A 67 -18.43 8.31 4.08
N LYS A 68 -17.10 8.32 4.07
CA LYS A 68 -16.29 7.27 4.72
C LYS A 68 -16.57 7.15 6.22
N TYR A 69 -16.79 8.28 6.90
CA TYR A 69 -17.14 8.30 8.31
C TYR A 69 -18.52 7.65 8.55
N THR A 70 -19.54 8.05 7.79
CA THR A 70 -20.90 7.52 7.97
C THR A 70 -21.04 6.05 7.58
N GLU A 71 -20.23 5.54 6.64
CA GLU A 71 -20.28 4.15 6.17
C GLU A 71 -19.34 3.21 6.94
N GLY A 72 -18.22 3.71 7.46
CA GLY A 72 -17.19 2.86 8.06
C GLY A 72 -16.57 3.39 9.35
N GLY A 73 -17.16 4.45 9.93
CA GLY A 73 -16.71 5.04 11.19
C GLY A 73 -15.40 5.81 11.09
N LEU A 74 -14.88 6.19 12.26
CA LEU A 74 -13.72 7.06 12.39
C LEU A 74 -12.47 6.51 11.69
N GLN A 75 -12.17 5.22 11.89
CA GLN A 75 -10.97 4.60 11.31
C GLN A 75 -10.99 4.60 9.78
N ALA A 76 -12.14 4.33 9.18
CA ALA A 76 -12.28 4.35 7.72
C ALA A 76 -12.15 5.77 7.13
N ALA A 77 -12.54 6.79 7.89
CA ALA A 77 -12.38 8.18 7.48
C ALA A 77 -10.93 8.66 7.60
N LEU A 78 -10.22 8.29 8.66
CA LEU A 78 -8.84 8.70 8.91
C LEU A 78 -7.83 7.96 8.02
N HIS A 79 -8.01 6.65 7.86
CA HIS A 79 -7.08 5.80 7.12
C HIS A 79 -7.67 5.34 5.78
N GLU A 80 -6.83 5.23 4.78
CA GLU A 80 -7.24 4.61 3.53
C GLU A 80 -7.14 3.08 3.63
N LYS A 81 -8.10 2.39 3.02
CA LYS A 81 -7.95 0.95 2.81
C LYS A 81 -6.66 0.69 2.04
N ALA A 82 -5.83 -0.21 2.55
CA ALA A 82 -4.66 -0.64 1.82
C ALA A 82 -5.10 -1.16 0.45
N ARG A 83 -4.45 -0.65 -0.60
CA ARG A 83 -4.70 -1.21 -1.94
C ARG A 83 -4.31 -2.69 -1.93
N PRO A 84 -5.14 -3.58 -2.48
CA PRO A 84 -4.76 -4.96 -2.62
C PRO A 84 -3.44 -5.01 -3.41
N LYS A 85 -2.42 -5.63 -2.82
CA LYS A 85 -1.15 -5.82 -3.52
C LYS A 85 -1.40 -6.77 -4.68
N GLN A 86 -1.00 -6.37 -5.86
CA GLN A 86 -0.99 -7.30 -7.00
C GLN A 86 -0.10 -8.49 -6.64
N PRO A 87 -0.53 -9.73 -6.93
CA PRO A 87 0.30 -10.90 -6.71
C PRO A 87 1.61 -10.74 -7.48
N PRO A 88 2.74 -11.17 -6.90
CA PRO A 88 4.02 -11.08 -7.58
C PRO A 88 3.99 -11.92 -8.87
N LYS A 89 4.55 -11.42 -9.97
CA LYS A 89 4.66 -12.16 -11.24
C LYS A 89 5.37 -13.51 -11.05
N LEU A 90 6.36 -13.54 -10.16
CA LEU A 90 7.04 -14.76 -9.75
C LEU A 90 6.54 -15.17 -8.35
N ASN A 91 5.66 -16.18 -8.30
CA ASN A 91 5.29 -16.87 -7.07
C ASN A 91 6.43 -17.83 -6.62
N ALA A 92 6.24 -18.54 -5.52
CA ALA A 92 7.26 -19.47 -4.99
C ALA A 92 7.69 -20.51 -6.02
N GLN A 93 6.73 -21.10 -6.75
CA GLN A 93 6.98 -22.14 -7.76
C GLN A 93 7.75 -21.60 -8.97
N ARG A 94 7.34 -20.45 -9.51
CA ARG A 94 8.03 -19.77 -10.61
C ARG A 94 9.42 -19.28 -10.20
N THR A 95 9.59 -18.89 -8.93
CA THR A 95 10.89 -18.50 -8.38
C THR A 95 11.83 -19.73 -8.28
N ALA A 96 11.31 -20.90 -7.93
CA ALA A 96 12.11 -22.12 -7.92
C ALA A 96 12.63 -22.49 -9.32
N ILE A 97 11.80 -22.32 -10.35
CA ILE A 97 12.21 -22.52 -11.75
C ILE A 97 13.32 -21.53 -12.14
N LEU A 98 13.15 -20.23 -11.80
CA LEU A 98 14.18 -19.23 -12.05
C LEU A 98 15.51 -19.60 -11.38
N ILE A 99 15.49 -20.11 -10.16
CA ILE A 99 16.70 -20.54 -9.44
C ILE A 99 17.34 -21.73 -10.14
N ALA A 100 16.55 -22.71 -10.58
CA ALA A 100 17.04 -23.86 -11.31
C ALA A 100 17.73 -23.44 -12.62
N GLU A 101 17.15 -22.51 -13.38
CA GLU A 101 17.76 -21.96 -14.60
C GLU A 101 19.08 -21.23 -14.30
N VAL A 102 19.15 -20.43 -13.25
CA VAL A 102 20.38 -19.72 -12.85
C VAL A 102 21.50 -20.70 -12.47
N CYS A 103 21.15 -21.86 -11.91
CA CYS A 103 22.12 -22.90 -11.53
C CYS A 103 22.58 -23.75 -12.73
N SER A 104 21.89 -23.69 -13.87
CA SER A 104 22.31 -24.34 -15.12
C SER A 104 23.18 -23.38 -15.95
N SER A 105 23.97 -23.92 -16.87
CA SER A 105 24.72 -23.12 -17.84
C SER A 105 23.79 -22.67 -18.96
N PRO A 106 23.88 -21.43 -19.42
CA PRO A 106 23.11 -20.98 -20.57
C PRO A 106 23.65 -21.62 -21.87
N ASP A 107 22.73 -21.98 -22.76
CA ASP A 107 23.09 -22.61 -24.04
C ASP A 107 24.01 -21.68 -24.84
N GLY A 108 25.25 -22.14 -25.11
CA GLY A 108 26.24 -21.46 -25.93
C GLY A 108 26.83 -20.16 -25.33
N ARG A 109 26.71 -19.95 -24.01
CA ARG A 109 27.26 -18.77 -23.32
C ARG A 109 27.85 -19.14 -21.96
N GLU A 110 28.86 -18.39 -21.52
CA GLU A 110 29.51 -18.64 -20.23
C GLU A 110 28.69 -18.16 -19.02
N LYS A 111 27.84 -17.15 -19.18
CA LYS A 111 27.13 -16.50 -18.04
C LYS A 111 25.72 -16.07 -18.41
N TRP A 112 24.82 -16.16 -17.43
CA TRP A 112 23.48 -15.59 -17.50
C TRP A 112 23.51 -14.08 -17.36
N THR A 113 22.81 -13.38 -18.26
CA THR A 113 22.40 -11.98 -18.04
C THR A 113 20.97 -11.94 -17.54
N MET A 114 20.58 -10.84 -16.87
CA MET A 114 19.21 -10.68 -16.38
C MET A 114 18.17 -10.68 -17.51
N GLN A 115 18.53 -10.09 -18.66
CA GLN A 115 17.70 -10.10 -19.85
C GLN A 115 17.51 -11.53 -20.39
N LEU A 116 18.60 -12.28 -20.53
CA LEU A 116 18.54 -13.66 -21.02
C LEU A 116 17.70 -14.56 -20.11
N LEU A 117 17.77 -14.36 -18.79
CA LEU A 117 16.92 -15.07 -17.82
C LEU A 117 15.44 -14.67 -17.97
N ALA A 118 15.15 -13.39 -18.21
CA ALA A 118 13.79 -12.93 -18.45
C ALA A 118 13.22 -13.59 -19.72
N ASP A 119 13.97 -13.57 -20.81
CA ASP A 119 13.57 -14.17 -22.10
C ASP A 119 13.39 -15.69 -21.95
N ARG A 120 14.26 -16.35 -21.21
CA ARG A 120 14.16 -17.81 -20.92
C ARG A 120 12.89 -18.15 -20.16
N LEU A 121 12.51 -17.38 -19.15
CA LEU A 121 11.25 -17.60 -18.39
C LEU A 121 10.02 -17.44 -19.27
N VAL A 122 10.05 -16.52 -20.23
CA VAL A 122 8.97 -16.35 -21.23
C VAL A 122 8.95 -17.55 -22.19
N THR A 123 10.10 -17.95 -22.72
CA THR A 123 10.21 -19.12 -23.62
C THR A 123 9.72 -20.42 -22.96
N LEU A 124 9.98 -20.59 -21.67
CA LEU A 124 9.49 -21.74 -20.89
C LEU A 124 8.01 -21.65 -20.51
N GLY A 125 7.31 -20.58 -20.91
CA GLY A 125 5.91 -20.37 -20.57
C GLY A 125 5.63 -20.16 -19.07
N VAL A 126 6.66 -19.85 -18.29
CA VAL A 126 6.54 -19.60 -16.85
C VAL A 126 5.79 -18.31 -16.58
N VAL A 127 6.00 -17.31 -17.42
CA VAL A 127 5.33 -16.01 -17.41
C VAL A 127 5.12 -15.50 -18.85
N ASP A 128 4.07 -14.73 -19.04
CA ASP A 128 3.79 -14.12 -20.37
C ASP A 128 4.78 -12.99 -20.68
N SER A 129 5.19 -12.25 -19.67
CA SER A 129 6.18 -11.17 -19.78
C SER A 129 6.80 -10.85 -18.43
N ILE A 130 8.09 -10.56 -18.40
CA ILE A 130 8.80 -10.14 -17.19
C ILE A 130 9.96 -9.22 -17.56
N SER A 131 10.24 -8.22 -16.72
CA SER A 131 11.41 -7.36 -16.89
C SER A 131 12.64 -7.95 -16.18
N ASP A 132 13.81 -7.66 -16.71
CA ASP A 132 15.12 -7.97 -16.12
C ASP A 132 15.26 -7.47 -14.67
N GLU A 133 14.71 -6.29 -14.36
CA GLU A 133 14.69 -5.73 -13.01
C GLU A 133 13.84 -6.58 -12.05
N THR A 134 12.72 -7.17 -12.50
CA THR A 134 11.93 -8.08 -11.68
C THR A 134 12.68 -9.37 -11.38
N VAL A 135 13.39 -9.91 -12.37
CA VAL A 135 14.28 -11.09 -12.22
C VAL A 135 15.38 -10.76 -11.20
N ARG A 136 16.07 -9.63 -11.37
CA ARG A 136 17.14 -9.16 -10.48
C ARG A 136 16.65 -9.02 -9.03
N ARG A 137 15.50 -8.36 -8.83
CA ARG A 137 14.91 -8.19 -7.48
C ARG A 137 14.56 -9.52 -6.83
N THR A 138 14.01 -10.45 -7.60
CA THR A 138 13.65 -11.76 -7.08
C THR A 138 14.87 -12.54 -6.65
N LEU A 139 15.93 -12.59 -7.47
CA LEU A 139 17.19 -13.25 -7.14
C LEU A 139 17.86 -12.61 -5.92
N LYS A 140 17.92 -11.28 -5.86
CA LYS A 140 18.46 -10.56 -4.70
C LYS A 140 17.72 -10.90 -3.41
N LYS A 141 16.39 -10.95 -3.44
CA LYS A 141 15.56 -11.31 -2.29
C LYS A 141 15.81 -12.74 -1.85
N THR A 142 15.96 -13.67 -2.78
CA THR A 142 16.22 -15.08 -2.50
C THR A 142 17.60 -15.26 -1.90
N HIS A 143 18.61 -14.55 -2.38
CA HIS A 143 19.96 -14.58 -1.83
C HIS A 143 20.02 -14.01 -0.41
N SER A 144 19.32 -12.91 -0.14
CA SER A 144 19.22 -12.31 1.19
C SER A 144 18.50 -13.21 2.20
N ASN A 145 17.51 -13.99 1.75
CA ASN A 145 16.81 -14.94 2.63
C ASN A 145 17.61 -16.21 2.94
N ARG A 146 18.51 -16.65 2.06
CA ARG A 146 19.40 -17.80 2.35
C ARG A 146 20.35 -17.53 3.51
N GLY A 147 20.76 -16.29 3.76
CA GLY A 147 21.57 -15.93 4.92
C GLY A 147 20.87 -16.06 6.29
N ARG A 148 19.55 -16.24 6.32
CA ARG A 148 18.78 -16.46 7.56
C ARG A 148 18.57 -17.95 7.90
N PHE A 149 18.75 -18.85 6.97
CA PHE A 149 18.77 -20.29 7.23
C PHE A 149 20.22 -20.75 7.44
N LYS A 150 20.77 -20.50 8.63
CA LYS A 150 21.89 -21.26 9.14
C LYS A 150 21.37 -22.67 9.41
N VAL A 151 21.51 -23.55 8.43
CA VAL A 151 21.44 -24.99 8.68
C VAL A 151 22.64 -25.30 9.56
N GLY A 152 22.39 -25.63 10.83
CA GLY A 152 23.39 -26.14 11.72
C GLY A 152 23.81 -27.51 11.24
N VAL A 153 24.86 -27.55 10.43
CA VAL A 153 25.63 -28.79 10.21
C VAL A 153 26.66 -28.82 11.31
N SER A 154 26.39 -29.65 12.32
CA SER A 154 27.38 -30.03 13.35
C SER A 154 28.46 -30.87 12.67
N PRO A 155 29.74 -30.53 12.73
CA PRO A 155 30.78 -31.44 12.29
C PRO A 155 30.94 -32.53 13.35
N ARG A 156 30.90 -33.78 12.92
CA ARG A 156 31.48 -34.90 13.68
C ARG A 156 32.95 -34.94 13.43
#